data_b25ddcc157e6d8c06da96cd7c61f9408
#
_entry.id   b25ddcc157e6d8c06da96cd7c61f9408
#
_cell.length_a   1.000
_cell.length_b   1.000
_cell.length_c   1.000
_cell.angle_alpha   90.00
_cell.angle_beta   90.00
_cell.angle_gamma   90.00
#
_symmetry.space_group_name_H-M   'P 1'
#
loop_
_entity.id
_entity.type
_entity.pdbx_description
1 polymer ?
#
loop_
_entity_poly.entity_id
_entity_poly.type
_entity_poly.pdbx_seq_one_letter_code
_entity_poly.pdbx_strand_id
1 'polypeptide(L)'
;MAMDTRRRKLKLIADRISACRKCPGMNERGVTGSAAGYGSADSPVAIVGQSLCRMCMETGIPFTGGSGGYIDHALKLAGRAKSEIFITNVVHCHPPEDRRSRPYEIDNCRHFLHDELDVVGPRLIIGLGKDAEKVLSSRYPDGKHLSWPFVKPRTSSQGMTYLLFPEHPGSLRFKKTPERAYYSPSLARAITWGFDTR
;
A
#
# COMPACT_ATOMS: atom_id res chain seq x y z
N MET A 1 -6.08 14.08 -21.14
CA MET A 1 -7.47 13.60 -20.91
C MET A 1 -7.54 12.37 -20.00
N ALA A 2 -6.85 11.23 -20.26
CA ALA A 2 -6.94 10.03 -19.41
C ALA A 2 -6.42 10.22 -17.96
N MET A 3 -5.33 10.94 -17.77
CA MET A 3 -4.72 11.23 -16.47
C MET A 3 -5.63 12.07 -15.57
N ASP A 4 -6.35 13.04 -16.15
CA ASP A 4 -7.30 13.87 -15.41
C ASP A 4 -8.50 13.03 -14.92
N THR A 5 -8.97 12.08 -15.72
CA THR A 5 -10.07 11.17 -15.37
C THR A 5 -9.71 10.25 -14.20
N ARG A 6 -8.49 9.68 -14.14
CA ARG A 6 -8.05 8.83 -13.02
C ARG A 6 -7.93 9.63 -11.72
N ARG A 7 -7.31 10.81 -11.78
CA ARG A 7 -7.20 11.70 -10.61
C ARG A 7 -8.57 12.11 -10.08
N ARG A 8 -9.52 12.43 -10.97
CA ARG A 8 -10.89 12.74 -10.57
C ARG A 8 -11.59 11.56 -9.90
N LYS A 9 -11.43 10.34 -10.42
CA LYS A 9 -11.96 9.12 -9.79
C LYS A 9 -11.37 8.89 -8.41
N LEU A 10 -10.04 8.99 -8.25
CA LEU A 10 -9.37 8.86 -6.95
C LEU A 10 -9.85 9.93 -5.96
N LYS A 11 -10.09 11.16 -6.42
CA LYS A 11 -10.66 12.20 -5.56
C LYS A 11 -12.05 11.83 -5.05
N LEU A 12 -12.93 11.30 -5.90
CA LEU A 12 -14.27 10.84 -5.48
C LEU A 12 -14.18 9.69 -4.45
N ILE A 13 -13.21 8.78 -4.61
CA ILE A 13 -12.96 7.73 -3.62
C ILE A 13 -12.47 8.35 -2.31
N ALA A 14 -11.57 9.31 -2.36
CA ALA A 14 -11.06 10.02 -1.18
C ALA A 14 -12.18 10.74 -0.42
N ASP A 15 -13.10 11.39 -1.11
CA ASP A 15 -14.26 12.06 -0.51
C ASP A 15 -15.18 11.03 0.19
N ARG A 16 -15.40 9.85 -0.39
CA ARG A 16 -16.14 8.74 0.22
C ARG A 16 -15.44 8.16 1.46
N ILE A 17 -14.11 8.01 1.42
CA ILE A 17 -13.30 7.56 2.57
C ILE A 17 -13.43 8.57 3.72
N SER A 18 -13.25 9.85 3.45
CA SER A 18 -13.38 10.92 4.44
C SER A 18 -14.77 10.97 5.09
N ALA A 19 -15.82 10.71 4.33
CA ALA A 19 -17.20 10.69 4.80
C ALA A 19 -17.60 9.36 5.49
N CYS A 20 -16.78 8.29 5.40
CA CYS A 20 -17.14 6.98 5.92
C CYS A 20 -17.21 6.96 7.46
N ARG A 21 -18.27 6.35 8.01
CA ARG A 21 -18.52 6.20 9.46
C ARG A 21 -18.95 4.76 9.83
N LYS A 22 -18.54 3.76 9.03
CA LYS A 22 -18.99 2.36 9.22
C LYS A 22 -18.37 1.66 10.43
N CYS A 23 -17.25 2.18 10.96
CA CYS A 23 -16.50 1.54 12.05
C CYS A 23 -16.56 2.45 13.30
N PRO A 24 -17.23 2.00 14.38
CA PRO A 24 -17.32 2.77 15.63
C PRO A 24 -15.94 3.10 16.19
N GLY A 25 -15.75 4.34 16.65
CA GLY A 25 -14.48 4.85 17.18
C GLY A 25 -13.40 5.10 16.13
N MET A 26 -13.73 5.02 14.83
CA MET A 26 -12.78 5.30 13.75
C MET A 26 -13.30 6.40 12.82
N ASN A 27 -12.36 7.23 12.32
CA ASN A 27 -12.66 8.40 11.47
C ASN A 27 -13.61 9.41 12.19
N GLU A 28 -13.41 9.60 13.45
CA GLU A 28 -14.16 10.54 14.29
C GLU A 28 -13.33 11.79 14.55
N ARG A 29 -13.93 12.96 14.36
CA ARG A 29 -13.25 14.26 14.52
C ARG A 29 -12.64 14.39 15.91
N GLY A 30 -11.34 14.70 15.97
CA GLY A 30 -10.59 14.86 17.22
C GLY A 30 -10.15 13.55 17.89
N VAL A 31 -10.49 12.38 17.32
CA VAL A 31 -10.11 11.07 17.85
C VAL A 31 -9.21 10.32 16.86
N THR A 32 -9.75 9.98 15.71
CA THR A 32 -9.00 9.31 14.64
C THR A 32 -9.36 9.92 13.29
N GLY A 33 -8.43 9.80 12.33
CA GLY A 33 -8.62 10.28 10.97
C GLY A 33 -8.60 9.17 9.95
N SER A 34 -8.89 9.55 8.70
CA SER A 34 -8.76 8.71 7.52
C SER A 34 -7.94 9.40 6.45
N ALA A 35 -7.28 8.62 5.60
CA ALA A 35 -6.64 9.11 4.38
C ALA A 35 -6.84 8.11 3.24
N ALA A 36 -7.07 8.63 2.04
CA ALA A 36 -7.03 7.87 0.81
C ALA A 36 -5.60 7.52 0.41
N GLY A 37 -5.45 6.73 -0.64
CA GLY A 37 -4.16 6.47 -1.27
C GLY A 37 -3.49 7.74 -1.77
N TYR A 38 -2.17 7.72 -1.75
CA TYR A 38 -1.29 8.83 -2.14
C TYR A 38 -0.40 8.42 -3.31
N GLY A 39 -0.06 9.37 -4.15
CA GLY A 39 0.93 9.23 -5.22
C GLY A 39 0.33 9.22 -6.61
N SER A 40 1.05 8.63 -7.57
CA SER A 40 0.67 8.70 -8.99
C SER A 40 -0.50 7.77 -9.32
N ALA A 41 -1.54 8.31 -9.94
CA ALA A 41 -2.65 7.55 -10.50
C ALA A 41 -2.26 6.64 -11.69
N ASP A 42 -1.08 6.86 -12.26
CA ASP A 42 -0.53 6.11 -13.40
C ASP A 42 0.65 5.23 -12.98
N SER A 43 0.85 5.03 -11.67
CA SER A 43 1.95 4.22 -11.17
C SER A 43 1.80 2.74 -11.57
N PRO A 44 2.83 2.13 -12.15
CA PRO A 44 2.83 0.68 -12.42
C PRO A 44 3.03 -0.14 -11.13
N VAL A 45 3.34 0.50 -10.01
CA VAL A 45 3.60 -0.14 -8.72
C VAL A 45 2.69 0.47 -7.65
N ALA A 46 2.00 -0.39 -6.90
CA ALA A 46 1.28 0.00 -5.70
C ALA A 46 1.88 -0.66 -4.45
N ILE A 47 1.94 0.08 -3.35
CA ILE A 47 2.26 -0.44 -2.02
C ILE A 47 1.01 -0.36 -1.15
N VAL A 48 0.64 -1.47 -0.53
CA VAL A 48 -0.57 -1.61 0.28
C VAL A 48 -0.18 -1.99 1.71
N GLY A 49 -0.44 -1.10 2.66
CA GLY A 49 -0.25 -1.36 4.09
C GLY A 49 -1.49 -1.94 4.78
N GLN A 50 -1.40 -2.10 6.09
CA GLN A 50 -2.49 -2.62 6.90
C GLN A 50 -3.53 -1.53 7.20
N SER A 51 -3.11 -0.43 7.82
CA SER A 51 -3.98 0.67 8.26
C SER A 51 -3.21 1.98 8.33
N LEU A 52 -3.95 3.07 8.39
CA LEU A 52 -3.36 4.40 8.53
C LEU A 52 -2.62 4.52 9.86
N CYS A 53 -1.41 5.07 9.84
CA CYS A 53 -0.63 5.33 11.04
C CYS A 53 -0.98 6.70 11.65
N ARG A 54 -0.64 6.91 12.95
CA ARG A 54 -0.90 8.16 13.65
C ARG A 54 -0.33 9.39 12.91
N MET A 55 0.96 9.36 12.56
CA MET A 55 1.59 10.46 11.82
C MET A 55 1.01 10.63 10.42
N CYS A 56 0.48 9.56 9.83
CA CYS A 56 -0.14 9.59 8.52
C CYS A 56 -1.49 10.34 8.52
N MET A 57 -2.18 10.41 9.67
CA MET A 57 -3.40 11.21 9.81
C MET A 57 -3.12 12.71 9.66
N GLU A 58 -1.99 13.17 10.18
CA GLU A 58 -1.60 14.59 10.16
C GLU A 58 -1.19 15.03 8.76
N THR A 59 -0.49 14.16 8.04
CA THR A 59 0.07 14.48 6.71
C THR A 59 -0.84 14.08 5.56
N GLY A 60 -1.79 13.17 5.79
CA GLY A 60 -2.57 12.52 4.74
C GLY A 60 -1.75 11.57 3.85
N ILE A 61 -0.48 11.31 4.19
CA ILE A 61 0.44 10.49 3.38
C ILE A 61 0.72 9.17 4.10
N PRO A 62 0.35 8.01 3.51
CA PRO A 62 0.66 6.70 4.09
C PRO A 62 2.16 6.50 4.29
N PHE A 63 2.53 5.75 5.33
CA PHE A 63 3.92 5.46 5.70
C PHE A 63 4.77 6.71 5.96
N THR A 64 4.22 7.72 6.61
CA THR A 64 4.98 8.85 7.13
C THR A 64 5.58 8.50 8.48
N GLY A 65 6.92 8.58 8.59
CA GLY A 65 7.66 8.27 9.82
C GLY A 65 7.65 6.79 10.22
N GLY A 66 8.21 6.47 11.37
CA GLY A 66 8.23 5.13 11.95
C GLY A 66 8.68 4.04 10.97
N SER A 67 7.84 3.04 10.76
CA SER A 67 8.10 1.94 9.81
C SER A 67 8.16 2.40 8.34
N GLY A 68 7.65 3.59 8.02
CA GLY A 68 7.74 4.21 6.69
C GLY A 68 9.18 4.48 6.26
N GLY A 69 10.12 4.66 7.19
CA GLY A 69 11.53 4.86 6.87
C GLY A 69 12.15 3.73 6.04
N TYR A 70 11.67 2.49 6.18
CA TYR A 70 12.11 1.38 5.31
C TYR A 70 11.60 1.54 3.88
N ILE A 71 10.40 2.06 3.71
CA ILE A 71 9.82 2.35 2.39
C ILE A 71 10.55 3.52 1.74
N ASP A 72 10.77 4.60 2.49
CA ASP A 72 11.50 5.79 2.00
C ASP A 72 12.92 5.43 1.58
N HIS A 73 13.61 4.57 2.35
CA HIS A 73 14.94 4.07 1.99
C HIS A 73 14.90 3.20 0.71
N ALA A 74 13.90 2.31 0.58
CA ALA A 74 13.73 1.52 -0.64
C ALA A 74 13.46 2.39 -1.87
N LEU A 75 12.63 3.42 -1.74
CA LEU A 75 12.35 4.38 -2.81
C LEU A 75 13.61 5.15 -3.22
N LYS A 76 14.39 5.61 -2.24
CA LYS A 76 15.69 6.26 -2.50
C LYS A 76 16.65 5.34 -3.27
N LEU A 77 16.76 4.08 -2.88
CA LEU A 77 17.58 3.08 -3.59
C LEU A 77 17.08 2.78 -5.00
N ALA A 78 15.77 2.84 -5.21
CA ALA A 78 15.15 2.66 -6.53
C ALA A 78 15.21 3.92 -7.41
N GLY A 79 15.72 5.05 -6.89
CA GLY A 79 15.75 6.33 -7.60
C GLY A 79 14.35 6.90 -7.85
N ARG A 80 13.39 6.68 -6.93
CA ARG A 80 11.99 7.10 -7.08
C ARG A 80 11.53 8.00 -5.95
N ALA A 81 10.75 9.01 -6.30
CA ALA A 81 10.03 9.79 -5.29
C ALA A 81 8.76 9.06 -4.83
N LYS A 82 8.36 9.28 -3.59
CA LYS A 82 7.12 8.71 -3.03
C LYS A 82 5.87 9.09 -3.84
N SER A 83 5.86 10.27 -4.45
CA SER A 83 4.78 10.75 -5.32
C SER A 83 4.67 10.01 -6.67
N GLU A 84 5.69 9.28 -7.10
CA GLU A 84 5.66 8.51 -8.33
C GLU A 84 4.99 7.14 -8.16
N ILE A 85 4.95 6.63 -6.92
CA ILE A 85 4.37 5.34 -6.57
C ILE A 85 2.97 5.55 -5.99
N PHE A 86 2.04 4.57 -6.17
CA PHE A 86 0.76 4.62 -5.50
C PHE A 86 0.84 3.88 -4.16
N ILE A 87 0.51 4.53 -3.06
CA ILE A 87 0.62 3.97 -1.72
C ILE A 87 -0.71 4.11 -1.00
N THR A 88 -1.24 2.99 -0.48
CA THR A 88 -2.53 2.96 0.22
C THR A 88 -2.52 1.92 1.34
N ASN A 89 -3.69 1.67 1.95
CA ASN A 89 -3.87 0.72 3.03
C ASN A 89 -5.13 -0.13 2.83
N VAL A 90 -5.17 -1.30 3.44
CA VAL A 90 -6.39 -2.13 3.55
C VAL A 90 -7.47 -1.40 4.35
N VAL A 91 -7.08 -0.74 5.45
CA VAL A 91 -7.96 0.09 6.27
C VAL A 91 -7.48 1.53 6.19
N HIS A 92 -8.30 2.40 5.63
CA HIS A 92 -7.99 3.79 5.37
C HIS A 92 -8.06 4.70 6.61
N CYS A 93 -8.52 4.16 7.73
CA CYS A 93 -8.60 4.87 9.00
C CYS A 93 -7.46 4.44 9.93
N HIS A 94 -7.14 5.34 10.87
CA HIS A 94 -6.23 5.01 11.96
C HIS A 94 -7.01 4.31 13.08
N PRO A 95 -6.64 3.05 13.44
CA PRO A 95 -7.24 2.38 14.60
C PRO A 95 -6.79 3.06 15.90
N PRO A 96 -7.70 3.32 16.86
CA PRO A 96 -7.35 3.92 18.14
C PRO A 96 -6.19 3.20 18.83
N GLU A 97 -5.28 3.96 19.46
CA GLU A 97 -4.13 3.42 20.22
C GLU A 97 -3.16 2.55 19.41
N ASP A 98 -3.08 2.80 18.07
CA ASP A 98 -2.25 2.01 17.16
C ASP A 98 -2.54 0.49 17.19
N ARG A 99 -3.73 0.08 17.66
CA ARG A 99 -4.12 -1.32 17.71
C ARG A 99 -4.24 -1.91 16.30
N ARG A 100 -4.18 -3.21 16.22
CA ARG A 100 -4.44 -3.93 14.97
C ARG A 100 -5.88 -3.73 14.50
N SER A 101 -6.09 -3.64 13.18
CA SER A 101 -7.43 -3.60 12.58
C SER A 101 -8.20 -4.88 12.90
N ARG A 102 -9.50 -4.73 13.17
CA ARG A 102 -10.40 -5.86 13.42
C ARG A 102 -10.91 -6.42 12.08
N PRO A 103 -11.31 -7.71 12.02
CA PRO A 103 -11.80 -8.31 10.78
C PRO A 103 -12.94 -7.52 10.12
N TYR A 104 -13.93 -7.08 10.89
CA TYR A 104 -15.05 -6.30 10.35
C TYR A 104 -14.63 -4.91 9.81
N GLU A 105 -13.57 -4.30 10.34
CA GLU A 105 -13.02 -3.03 9.85
C GLU A 105 -12.37 -3.23 8.47
N ILE A 106 -11.68 -4.37 8.30
CA ILE A 106 -11.13 -4.78 7.01
C ILE A 106 -12.26 -5.00 6.01
N ASP A 107 -13.30 -5.74 6.39
CA ASP A 107 -14.44 -6.04 5.53
C ASP A 107 -15.22 -4.77 5.13
N ASN A 108 -15.40 -3.84 6.07
CA ASN A 108 -16.04 -2.54 5.82
C ASN A 108 -15.22 -1.63 4.91
N CYS A 109 -13.89 -1.78 4.88
CA CYS A 109 -12.98 -0.84 4.23
C CYS A 109 -12.40 -1.35 2.90
N ARG A 110 -12.24 -2.66 2.71
CA ARG A 110 -11.55 -3.26 1.55
C ARG A 110 -12.09 -2.82 0.19
N HIS A 111 -13.37 -2.44 0.08
CA HIS A 111 -13.94 -1.97 -1.19
C HIS A 111 -13.30 -0.65 -1.65
N PHE A 112 -12.87 0.24 -0.74
CA PHE A 112 -12.14 1.44 -1.10
C PHE A 112 -10.77 1.11 -1.70
N LEU A 113 -10.03 0.17 -1.10
CA LEU A 113 -8.78 -0.33 -1.67
C LEU A 113 -8.99 -0.91 -3.07
N HIS A 114 -10.06 -1.69 -3.27
CA HIS A 114 -10.37 -2.26 -4.58
C HIS A 114 -10.67 -1.16 -5.61
N ASP A 115 -11.51 -0.17 -5.26
CA ASP A 115 -11.82 0.97 -6.12
C ASP A 115 -10.56 1.76 -6.50
N GLU A 116 -9.65 2.01 -5.55
CA GLU A 116 -8.37 2.68 -5.81
C GLU A 116 -7.48 1.88 -6.77
N LEU A 117 -7.30 0.58 -6.52
CA LEU A 117 -6.49 -0.29 -7.35
C LEU A 117 -7.07 -0.46 -8.77
N ASP A 118 -8.40 -0.46 -8.91
CA ASP A 118 -9.06 -0.50 -10.22
C ASP A 118 -8.83 0.80 -11.03
N VAL A 119 -8.76 1.94 -10.35
CA VAL A 119 -8.43 3.22 -11.01
C VAL A 119 -6.97 3.28 -11.43
N VAL A 120 -6.05 2.87 -10.57
CA VAL A 120 -4.60 2.95 -10.81
C VAL A 120 -4.16 1.86 -11.81
N GLY A 121 -4.68 0.64 -11.67
CA GLY A 121 -4.33 -0.52 -12.50
C GLY A 121 -2.84 -0.88 -12.41
N PRO A 122 -2.26 -1.02 -11.20
CA PRO A 122 -0.84 -1.29 -11.06
C PRO A 122 -0.51 -2.69 -11.53
N ARG A 123 0.64 -2.85 -12.16
CA ARG A 123 1.15 -4.15 -12.59
C ARG A 123 1.76 -4.94 -11.43
N LEU A 124 2.46 -4.26 -10.53
CA LEU A 124 3.04 -4.84 -9.31
C LEU A 124 2.31 -4.28 -8.09
N ILE A 125 1.76 -5.16 -7.26
CA ILE A 125 1.15 -4.80 -5.98
C ILE A 125 1.99 -5.42 -4.87
N ILE A 126 2.51 -4.58 -3.98
CA ILE A 126 3.33 -4.98 -2.83
C ILE A 126 2.46 -4.85 -1.58
N GLY A 127 2.01 -5.98 -1.06
CA GLY A 127 1.19 -6.06 0.15
C GLY A 127 2.05 -6.28 1.39
N LEU A 128 2.05 -5.33 2.32
CA LEU A 128 2.91 -5.33 3.51
C LEU A 128 2.20 -6.01 4.69
N GLY A 129 2.56 -7.28 4.94
CA GLY A 129 2.06 -8.07 6.04
C GLY A 129 0.76 -8.84 5.74
N LYS A 130 0.32 -9.65 6.70
CA LYS A 130 -0.71 -10.68 6.52
C LYS A 130 -2.10 -10.17 6.13
N ASP A 131 -2.51 -8.99 6.62
CA ASP A 131 -3.85 -8.46 6.30
C ASP A 131 -3.90 -7.98 4.85
N ALA A 132 -2.82 -7.33 4.36
CA ALA A 132 -2.69 -6.95 2.96
C ALA A 132 -2.58 -8.19 2.05
N GLU A 133 -1.76 -9.19 2.43
CA GLU A 133 -1.67 -10.47 1.71
C GLU A 133 -3.03 -11.13 1.55
N LYS A 134 -3.80 -11.29 2.64
CA LYS A 134 -5.12 -11.92 2.62
C LYS A 134 -6.10 -11.22 1.68
N VAL A 135 -6.19 -9.89 1.78
CA VAL A 135 -7.13 -9.10 0.96
C VAL A 135 -6.74 -9.10 -0.51
N LEU A 136 -5.45 -8.93 -0.80
CA LEU A 136 -4.95 -8.87 -2.18
C LEU A 136 -4.99 -10.24 -2.88
N SER A 137 -4.63 -11.33 -2.19
CA SER A 137 -4.74 -12.69 -2.76
C SER A 137 -6.19 -13.06 -3.05
N SER A 138 -7.13 -12.64 -2.22
CA SER A 138 -8.56 -12.82 -2.49
C SER A 138 -9.06 -11.98 -3.68
N ARG A 139 -8.52 -10.76 -3.86
CA ARG A 139 -8.92 -9.86 -4.96
C ARG A 139 -8.32 -10.28 -6.30
N TYR A 140 -7.12 -10.84 -6.28
CA TYR A 140 -6.36 -11.24 -7.47
C TYR A 140 -6.02 -12.74 -7.43
N PRO A 141 -7.02 -13.65 -7.57
CA PRO A 141 -6.80 -15.09 -7.47
C PRO A 141 -5.86 -15.60 -8.58
N ASP A 142 -5.86 -14.95 -9.75
CA ASP A 142 -4.98 -15.27 -10.89
C ASP A 142 -3.68 -14.45 -10.87
N GLY A 143 -3.45 -13.65 -9.83
CA GLY A 143 -2.25 -12.84 -9.68
C GLY A 143 -1.01 -13.69 -9.49
N LYS A 144 0.08 -13.37 -10.18
CA LYS A 144 1.33 -14.10 -10.07
C LYS A 144 2.11 -13.69 -8.82
N HIS A 145 2.23 -14.61 -7.87
CA HIS A 145 3.01 -14.39 -6.64
C HIS A 145 4.51 -14.40 -6.95
N LEU A 146 5.19 -13.37 -6.46
CA LEU A 146 6.64 -13.24 -6.49
C LEU A 146 7.23 -13.64 -5.14
N SER A 147 8.44 -14.20 -5.14
CA SER A 147 9.13 -14.58 -3.91
C SER A 147 9.66 -13.37 -3.13
N TRP A 148 9.62 -13.47 -1.82
CA TRP A 148 10.31 -12.55 -0.91
C TRP A 148 11.41 -13.28 -0.15
N PRO A 149 12.65 -12.76 -0.06
CA PRO A 149 13.17 -11.54 -0.71
C PRO A 149 13.03 -11.59 -2.24
N PHE A 150 12.85 -10.39 -2.86
CA PHE A 150 12.50 -10.31 -4.28
C PHE A 150 13.57 -10.92 -5.19
N VAL A 151 13.10 -11.83 -6.05
CA VAL A 151 13.86 -12.39 -7.17
C VAL A 151 13.17 -12.01 -8.47
N LYS A 152 13.91 -11.39 -9.38
CA LYS A 152 13.38 -10.99 -10.69
C LYS A 152 12.88 -12.22 -11.44
N PRO A 153 11.60 -12.26 -11.87
CA PRO A 153 11.09 -13.38 -12.66
C PRO A 153 11.77 -13.46 -14.02
N ARG A 154 11.98 -14.70 -14.52
CA ARG A 154 12.61 -14.93 -15.82
C ARG A 154 11.78 -14.42 -16.99
N THR A 155 10.47 -14.49 -16.86
CA THR A 155 9.51 -14.02 -17.88
C THR A 155 8.48 -13.11 -17.22
N SER A 156 8.03 -12.12 -17.96
CA SER A 156 6.95 -11.25 -17.55
C SER A 156 5.94 -11.11 -18.69
N SER A 157 4.64 -11.18 -18.38
CA SER A 157 3.55 -11.08 -19.33
C SER A 157 2.85 -9.74 -19.23
N GLN A 158 2.50 -9.14 -20.36
CA GLN A 158 1.61 -7.98 -20.40
C GLN A 158 0.22 -8.36 -19.88
N GLY A 159 -0.45 -7.44 -19.18
CA GLY A 159 -1.78 -7.66 -18.61
C GLY A 159 -1.81 -8.52 -17.34
N MET A 160 -0.66 -9.07 -16.91
CA MET A 160 -0.57 -9.85 -15.68
C MET A 160 -0.35 -8.95 -14.47
N THR A 161 -1.13 -9.18 -13.41
CA THR A 161 -0.88 -8.57 -12.10
C THR A 161 0.09 -9.43 -11.30
N TYR A 162 1.12 -8.81 -10.77
CA TYR A 162 2.13 -9.47 -9.91
C TYR A 162 1.93 -9.04 -8.47
N LEU A 163 2.03 -9.99 -7.55
CA LEU A 163 1.84 -9.80 -6.12
C LEU A 163 3.13 -10.12 -5.38
N LEU A 164 3.56 -9.25 -4.47
CA LEU A 164 4.72 -9.45 -3.61
C LEU A 164 4.32 -9.20 -2.16
N PHE A 165 4.61 -10.13 -1.27
CA PHE A 165 4.17 -10.08 0.12
C PHE A 165 5.35 -10.12 1.12
N PRO A 166 6.06 -8.98 1.30
CA PRO A 166 6.99 -8.86 2.42
C PRO A 166 6.23 -8.74 3.75
N GLU A 167 6.91 -9.08 4.85
CA GLU A 167 6.39 -8.76 6.16
C GLU A 167 6.20 -7.25 6.34
N HIS A 168 5.26 -6.86 7.21
CA HIS A 168 5.05 -5.45 7.51
C HIS A 168 6.32 -4.84 8.14
N PRO A 169 6.82 -3.67 7.66
CA PRO A 169 8.10 -3.13 8.12
C PRO A 169 8.14 -2.82 9.61
N GLY A 170 6.99 -2.61 10.26
CA GLY A 170 6.91 -2.48 11.72
C GLY A 170 7.35 -3.73 12.49
N SER A 171 7.33 -4.92 11.87
CA SER A 171 7.81 -6.16 12.50
C SER A 171 9.34 -6.27 12.50
N LEU A 172 10.03 -5.49 11.67
CA LEU A 172 11.48 -5.54 11.53
C LEU A 172 12.23 -5.16 12.82
N ARG A 173 11.59 -4.43 13.72
CA ARG A 173 12.15 -4.12 15.04
C ARG A 173 12.46 -5.38 15.88
N PHE A 174 11.78 -6.49 15.59
CA PHE A 174 11.98 -7.77 16.26
C PHE A 174 12.90 -8.73 15.49
N LYS A 175 13.41 -8.32 14.34
CA LYS A 175 14.26 -9.13 13.47
C LYS A 175 15.74 -8.89 13.74
N LYS A 176 16.57 -9.88 13.38
CA LYS A 176 18.04 -9.77 13.44
C LYS A 176 18.55 -8.75 12.42
N THR A 177 19.74 -8.21 12.66
CA THR A 177 20.36 -7.20 11.80
C THR A 177 20.45 -7.59 10.32
N PRO A 178 20.86 -8.84 9.95
CA PRO A 178 20.90 -9.22 8.53
C PRO A 178 19.53 -9.14 7.83
N GLU A 179 18.45 -9.60 8.50
CA GLU A 179 17.10 -9.58 7.95
C GLU A 179 16.62 -8.15 7.70
N ARG A 180 16.92 -7.23 8.64
CA ARG A 180 16.63 -5.80 8.49
C ARG A 180 17.38 -5.17 7.34
N ALA A 181 18.66 -5.53 7.17
CA ALA A 181 19.54 -4.98 6.13
C ALA A 181 19.05 -5.36 4.71
N TYR A 182 18.47 -6.53 4.54
CA TYR A 182 17.95 -6.99 3.24
C TYR A 182 16.62 -6.36 2.83
N TYR A 183 15.84 -5.83 3.76
CA TYR A 183 14.46 -5.41 3.48
C TYR A 183 14.37 -4.31 2.42
N SER A 184 14.94 -3.13 2.70
CA SER A 184 14.87 -2.00 1.76
C SER A 184 15.56 -2.27 0.42
N PRO A 185 16.75 -2.88 0.34
CA PRO A 185 17.36 -3.27 -0.93
C PRO A 185 16.50 -4.25 -1.75
N SER A 186 15.87 -5.22 -1.09
CA SER A 186 14.99 -6.18 -1.79
C SER A 186 13.73 -5.50 -2.33
N LEU A 187 13.14 -4.62 -1.52
CA LEU A 187 11.97 -3.84 -1.92
C LEU A 187 12.31 -2.88 -3.07
N ALA A 188 13.47 -2.24 -3.05
CA ALA A 188 13.95 -1.36 -4.10
C ALA A 188 14.06 -2.11 -5.45
N ARG A 189 14.65 -3.33 -5.45
CA ARG A 189 14.73 -4.15 -6.67
C ARG A 189 13.35 -4.48 -7.23
N ALA A 190 12.37 -4.79 -6.37
CA ALA A 190 11.00 -5.04 -6.81
C ALA A 190 10.36 -3.80 -7.43
N ILE A 191 10.51 -2.64 -6.79
CA ILE A 191 10.02 -1.35 -7.29
C ILE A 191 10.63 -1.05 -8.65
N THR A 192 11.96 -1.09 -8.77
CA THR A 192 12.66 -0.87 -10.05
C THR A 192 12.13 -1.80 -11.13
N TRP A 193 12.02 -3.09 -10.85
CA TRP A 193 11.46 -4.06 -11.81
C TRP A 193 10.02 -3.71 -12.22
N GLY A 194 9.18 -3.27 -11.28
CA GLY A 194 7.80 -2.88 -11.57
C GLY A 194 7.70 -1.68 -12.52
N PHE A 195 8.66 -0.75 -12.46
CA PHE A 195 8.74 0.40 -13.38
C PHE A 195 9.36 0.06 -14.72
N ASP A 196 10.37 -0.82 -14.78
CA ASP A 196 11.16 -1.12 -15.98
C ASP A 196 10.43 -2.01 -16.99
N THR A 197 9.38 -2.68 -16.57
CA THR A 197 8.67 -3.69 -17.38
C THR A 197 7.34 -3.17 -17.93
N ARG A 198 7.32 -1.94 -18.43
CA ARG A 198 6.19 -1.37 -19.19
C ARG A 198 6.09 -1.97 -20.59
#